data_a22c025a65089ffd99010c0ed789553d
#
_entry.id   a22c025a65089ffd99010c0ed789553d
#
_cell.length_a   1.000
_cell.length_b   1.000
_cell.length_c   1.000
_cell.angle_alpha   90.00
_cell.angle_beta   90.00
_cell.angle_gamma   90.00
#
_symmetry.space_group_name_H-M   'P 1'
#
loop_
_entity.id
_entity.type
_entity.pdbx_description
1 polymer ?
#
loop_
_entity_poly.entity_id
_entity_poly.type
_entity_poly.pdbx_seq_one_letter_code
_entity_poly.pdbx_strand_id
1 'polypeptide(L)'
;MVFFVNNGKMKTNAQLIIIALLGLMFNSCALHGVLENQYKKVAHGQTYDAIIVPGTPIGEKGLESIFVARMRWAKYLYDNNIARNIIFSGGAVHTPYVEALAMKIYADSMGIPSNHTFAETKAEHSTENVYFGMKMAQKLGFKKIALSTDIFQTIFLHSFIQRKCKGVVSIPIVFKTVFKGKNKIDPLPEVDLTAAQIDENIFIPLKERETYSQRYNGTLGLKINYVETENIIDPTSQACDSVGSGSY
;
A
#
# COMPACT_ATOMS: atom_id res chain seq x y z
N MET A 1 -47.07 5.75 -43.73
CA MET A 1 -46.40 4.83 -42.77
C MET A 1 -45.79 5.71 -41.67
N VAL A 2 -46.49 5.85 -40.55
CA VAL A 2 -46.13 6.78 -39.45
C VAL A 2 -45.34 5.98 -38.42
N PHE A 3 -44.07 6.29 -38.21
CA PHE A 3 -43.24 5.68 -37.17
C PHE A 3 -43.59 6.35 -35.83
N PHE A 4 -44.32 5.66 -34.96
CA PHE A 4 -44.46 6.02 -33.55
C PHE A 4 -43.13 5.69 -32.85
N VAL A 5 -42.33 6.69 -32.59
CA VAL A 5 -41.17 6.55 -31.69
C VAL A 5 -41.69 6.48 -30.26
N ASN A 6 -41.40 5.37 -29.58
CA ASN A 6 -41.85 5.06 -28.22
C ASN A 6 -41.09 5.91 -27.19
N ASN A 7 -41.52 7.15 -26.98
CA ASN A 7 -40.90 8.11 -26.06
C ASN A 7 -41.00 7.73 -24.56
N GLY A 8 -41.82 6.71 -24.23
CA GLY A 8 -42.01 6.29 -22.80
C GLY A 8 -40.84 5.51 -22.25
N LYS A 9 -40.24 4.59 -23.02
CA LYS A 9 -39.11 3.75 -22.57
C LYS A 9 -37.79 4.52 -22.38
N MET A 10 -37.57 5.58 -23.17
CA MET A 10 -36.37 6.43 -23.04
C MET A 10 -36.41 7.26 -21.76
N LYS A 11 -37.58 7.77 -21.35
CA LYS A 11 -37.71 8.55 -20.10
C LYS A 11 -37.51 7.68 -18.85
N THR A 12 -38.02 6.44 -18.86
CA THR A 12 -37.83 5.48 -17.73
C THR A 12 -36.37 5.09 -17.55
N ASN A 13 -35.64 4.87 -18.64
CA ASN A 13 -34.21 4.52 -18.56
C ASN A 13 -33.36 5.70 -18.06
N ALA A 14 -33.67 6.93 -18.47
CA ALA A 14 -33.00 8.12 -17.97
C ALA A 14 -33.26 8.35 -16.48
N GLN A 15 -34.48 8.13 -16.01
CA GLN A 15 -34.82 8.20 -14.58
C GLN A 15 -34.10 7.13 -13.76
N LEU A 16 -34.00 5.89 -14.24
CA LEU A 16 -33.27 4.81 -13.57
C LEU A 16 -31.76 5.12 -13.51
N ILE A 17 -31.19 5.69 -14.56
CA ILE A 17 -29.79 6.14 -14.57
C ILE A 17 -29.56 7.26 -13.55
N ILE A 18 -30.45 8.23 -13.47
CA ILE A 18 -30.37 9.35 -12.50
C ILE A 18 -30.49 8.81 -11.06
N ILE A 19 -31.41 7.90 -10.80
CA ILE A 19 -31.57 7.27 -9.48
C ILE A 19 -30.32 6.46 -9.12
N ALA A 20 -29.72 5.72 -10.07
CA ALA A 20 -28.49 4.98 -9.87
C ALA A 20 -27.30 5.92 -9.59
N LEU A 21 -27.19 7.05 -10.31
CA LEU A 21 -26.16 8.06 -10.09
C LEU A 21 -26.32 8.77 -8.73
N LEU A 22 -27.56 9.11 -8.35
CA LEU A 22 -27.86 9.64 -7.01
C LEU A 22 -27.51 8.61 -5.93
N GLY A 23 -27.86 7.35 -6.11
CA GLY A 23 -27.51 6.25 -5.20
C GLY A 23 -26.00 6.11 -5.02
N LEU A 24 -25.21 6.27 -6.10
CA LEU A 24 -23.74 6.27 -6.04
C LEU A 24 -23.18 7.48 -5.29
N MET A 25 -23.77 8.66 -5.43
CA MET A 25 -23.37 9.86 -4.68
C MET A 25 -23.64 9.73 -3.17
N PHE A 26 -24.80 9.18 -2.77
CA PHE A 26 -25.09 8.92 -1.36
C PHE A 26 -24.16 7.87 -0.76
N ASN A 27 -23.78 6.85 -1.53
CA ASN A 27 -22.81 5.85 -1.09
C ASN A 27 -21.41 6.43 -0.87
N SER A 28 -20.98 7.44 -1.65
CA SER A 28 -19.69 8.11 -1.48
C SER A 28 -19.58 8.81 -0.12
N CYS A 29 -20.59 9.56 0.30
CA CYS A 29 -20.61 10.20 1.62
C CYS A 29 -20.70 9.18 2.76
N ALA A 30 -21.53 8.14 2.60
CA ALA A 30 -21.66 7.07 3.59
C ALA A 30 -20.34 6.29 3.75
N LEU A 31 -19.67 5.96 2.64
CA LEU A 31 -18.37 5.28 2.65
C LEU A 31 -17.32 6.12 3.38
N HIS A 32 -17.29 7.44 3.14
CA HIS A 32 -16.36 8.33 3.83
C HIS A 32 -16.57 8.33 5.36
N GLY A 33 -17.80 8.41 5.82
CA GLY A 33 -18.15 8.31 7.23
C GLY A 33 -17.76 6.98 7.86
N VAL A 34 -17.95 5.88 7.12
CA VAL A 34 -17.55 4.54 7.57
C VAL A 34 -16.04 4.45 7.76
N LEU A 35 -15.25 4.99 6.83
CA LEU A 35 -13.78 4.99 6.91
C LEU A 35 -13.26 5.82 8.08
N GLU A 36 -13.81 7.00 8.28
CA GLU A 36 -13.43 7.86 9.39
C GLU A 36 -13.80 7.22 10.74
N ASN A 37 -14.96 6.58 10.83
CA ASN A 37 -15.36 5.84 12.02
C ASN A 37 -14.48 4.60 12.26
N GLN A 38 -14.13 3.86 11.21
CA GLN A 38 -13.20 2.74 11.32
C GLN A 38 -11.83 3.22 11.80
N TYR A 39 -11.29 4.29 11.20
CA TYR A 39 -10.03 4.89 11.65
C TYR A 39 -10.11 5.30 13.12
N LYS A 40 -11.14 6.04 13.53
CA LYS A 40 -11.33 6.43 14.94
C LYS A 40 -11.35 5.22 15.87
N LYS A 41 -12.08 4.17 15.50
CA LYS A 41 -12.19 2.94 16.29
C LYS A 41 -10.86 2.22 16.48
N VAL A 42 -10.02 2.15 15.45
CA VAL A 42 -8.77 1.37 15.47
C VAL A 42 -7.55 2.20 15.87
N ALA A 43 -7.58 3.52 15.66
CA ALA A 43 -6.45 4.41 15.91
C ALA A 43 -6.59 5.21 17.22
N HIS A 44 -7.80 5.51 17.68
CA HIS A 44 -8.01 6.36 18.87
C HIS A 44 -7.50 5.66 20.14
N GLY A 45 -6.53 6.30 20.82
CA GLY A 45 -5.90 5.75 22.02
C GLY A 45 -5.10 4.47 21.80
N GLN A 46 -4.77 4.14 20.55
CA GLN A 46 -4.02 2.94 20.18
C GLN A 46 -2.67 3.32 19.58
N THR A 47 -1.63 2.60 19.98
CA THR A 47 -0.32 2.67 19.32
C THR A 47 0.04 1.28 18.79
N TYR A 48 0.45 1.21 17.54
CA TYR A 48 0.94 -0.01 16.89
C TYR A 48 2.46 -0.02 16.92
N ASP A 49 3.04 -1.20 17.12
CA ASP A 49 4.50 -1.35 17.06
C ASP A 49 5.00 -1.10 15.65
N ALA A 50 4.24 -1.54 14.64
CA ALA A 50 4.53 -1.24 13.25
C ALA A 50 3.26 -1.17 12.39
N ILE A 51 3.30 -0.36 11.33
CA ILE A 51 2.36 -0.40 10.22
C ILE A 51 3.05 -0.98 8.98
N ILE A 52 2.33 -1.80 8.23
CA ILE A 52 2.74 -2.28 6.90
C ILE A 52 2.11 -1.36 5.87
N VAL A 53 2.93 -0.79 5.00
CA VAL A 53 2.49 0.08 3.90
C VAL A 53 2.89 -0.58 2.59
N PRO A 54 1.93 -1.13 1.83
CA PRO A 54 2.21 -1.74 0.53
C PRO A 54 2.74 -0.72 -0.47
N GLY A 55 3.66 -1.16 -1.32
CA GLY A 55 4.16 -0.39 -2.43
C GLY A 55 3.13 -0.14 -3.53
N THR A 56 3.47 0.75 -4.44
CA THR A 56 2.77 0.99 -5.70
C THR A 56 3.82 1.31 -6.76
N PRO A 57 3.52 1.05 -8.04
CA PRO A 57 4.47 1.33 -9.11
C PRO A 57 4.96 2.78 -9.11
N ILE A 58 6.26 2.92 -9.32
CA ILE A 58 6.88 4.23 -9.56
C ILE A 58 7.06 4.34 -11.08
N GLY A 59 6.23 5.15 -11.71
CA GLY A 59 6.23 5.28 -13.16
C GLY A 59 7.25 6.28 -13.68
N GLU A 60 7.60 6.18 -14.98
CA GLU A 60 8.44 7.15 -15.69
C GLU A 60 7.86 8.57 -15.68
N LYS A 61 6.53 8.68 -15.56
CA LYS A 61 5.79 9.96 -15.52
C LYS A 61 5.69 10.58 -14.12
N GLY A 62 6.43 10.02 -13.15
CA GLY A 62 6.40 10.45 -11.75
C GLY A 62 5.55 9.58 -10.84
N LEU A 63 5.34 10.07 -9.63
CA LEU A 63 4.62 9.34 -8.59
C LEU A 63 3.11 9.37 -8.82
N GLU A 64 2.47 8.22 -8.75
CA GLU A 64 1.02 8.15 -8.76
C GLU A 64 0.42 8.75 -7.47
N SER A 65 -0.78 9.32 -7.60
CA SER A 65 -1.48 9.97 -6.47
C SER A 65 -1.65 9.03 -5.27
N ILE A 66 -1.81 7.72 -5.53
CA ILE A 66 -1.95 6.73 -4.46
C ILE A 66 -0.64 6.49 -3.70
N PHE A 67 0.52 6.52 -4.39
CA PHE A 67 1.82 6.46 -3.76
C PHE A 67 1.99 7.63 -2.79
N VAL A 68 1.74 8.85 -3.28
CA VAL A 68 1.81 10.07 -2.46
C VAL A 68 0.86 9.99 -1.27
N ALA A 69 -0.37 9.51 -1.47
CA ALA A 69 -1.35 9.35 -0.40
C ALA A 69 -0.88 8.36 0.68
N ARG A 70 -0.32 7.20 0.28
CA ARG A 70 0.22 6.21 1.23
C ARG A 70 1.37 6.79 2.05
N MET A 71 2.30 7.50 1.41
CA MET A 71 3.43 8.12 2.09
C MET A 71 2.99 9.21 3.08
N ARG A 72 2.09 10.11 2.65
CA ARG A 72 1.54 11.15 3.52
C ARG A 72 0.75 10.60 4.69
N TRP A 73 0.00 9.50 4.45
CA TRP A 73 -0.75 8.82 5.49
C TRP A 73 0.15 8.09 6.49
N ALA A 74 1.17 7.39 6.00
CA ALA A 74 2.17 6.75 6.85
C ALA A 74 2.87 7.76 7.76
N LYS A 75 3.30 8.90 7.19
CA LYS A 75 3.87 10.02 7.96
C LYS A 75 2.90 10.55 9.01
N TYR A 76 1.62 10.74 8.65
CA TYR A 76 0.60 11.19 9.59
C TYR A 76 0.43 10.21 10.76
N LEU A 77 0.37 8.91 10.50
CA LEU A 77 0.24 7.90 11.54
C LEU A 77 1.46 7.86 12.46
N TYR A 78 2.65 8.05 11.90
CA TYR A 78 3.90 8.13 12.66
C TYR A 78 3.95 9.39 13.55
N ASP A 79 3.71 10.57 12.98
CA ASP A 79 3.75 11.84 13.71
C ASP A 79 2.72 11.94 14.84
N ASN A 80 1.61 11.21 14.72
CA ASN A 80 0.57 11.18 15.77
C ASN A 80 0.74 10.00 16.74
N ASN A 81 1.90 9.33 16.75
CA ASN A 81 2.22 8.20 17.62
C ASN A 81 1.23 7.01 17.51
N ILE A 82 0.54 6.89 16.37
CA ILE A 82 -0.33 5.74 16.06
C ILE A 82 0.53 4.56 15.59
N ALA A 83 1.65 4.85 14.92
CA ALA A 83 2.65 3.87 14.53
C ALA A 83 4.03 4.27 15.06
N ARG A 84 4.75 3.32 15.69
CA ARG A 84 6.14 3.53 16.13
C ARG A 84 7.13 3.26 15.02
N ASN A 85 6.82 2.30 14.16
CA ASN A 85 7.65 1.86 13.05
C ASN A 85 6.81 1.69 11.79
N ILE A 86 7.48 1.74 10.63
CA ILE A 86 6.86 1.56 9.32
C ILE A 86 7.62 0.48 8.57
N ILE A 87 6.91 -0.51 8.05
CA ILE A 87 7.42 -1.52 7.13
C ILE A 87 6.83 -1.21 5.76
N PHE A 88 7.65 -0.73 4.84
CA PHE A 88 7.30 -0.62 3.44
C PHE A 88 7.49 -1.98 2.78
N SER A 89 6.54 -2.43 1.96
CA SER A 89 6.59 -3.75 1.35
C SER A 89 6.27 -3.69 -0.13
N GLY A 90 7.18 -4.22 -0.95
CA GLY A 90 7.06 -4.30 -2.40
C GLY A 90 8.42 -4.38 -3.08
N GLY A 91 8.55 -5.34 -3.99
CA GLY A 91 9.72 -5.53 -4.85
C GLY A 91 9.71 -4.65 -6.09
N ALA A 92 10.57 -4.95 -7.05
CA ALA A 92 10.57 -4.37 -8.39
C ALA A 92 9.58 -5.16 -9.26
N VAL A 93 8.33 -4.67 -9.37
CA VAL A 93 7.23 -5.41 -9.99
C VAL A 93 6.91 -4.92 -11.40
N HIS A 94 6.66 -3.63 -11.55
CA HIS A 94 6.23 -3.03 -12.80
C HIS A 94 7.32 -2.20 -13.47
N THR A 95 8.25 -1.69 -12.69
CA THR A 95 9.39 -0.87 -13.09
C THR A 95 10.63 -1.37 -12.37
N PRO A 96 11.85 -0.99 -12.79
CA PRO A 96 13.08 -1.44 -12.14
C PRO A 96 13.27 -0.91 -10.71
N TYR A 97 12.34 -0.10 -10.21
CA TYR A 97 12.43 0.40 -8.83
C TYR A 97 11.85 -0.62 -7.84
N VAL A 98 12.62 -0.93 -6.81
CA VAL A 98 12.15 -1.67 -5.63
C VAL A 98 11.28 -0.74 -4.80
N GLU A 99 9.96 -0.95 -4.85
CA GLU A 99 8.96 -0.04 -4.29
C GLU A 99 9.21 0.25 -2.81
N ALA A 100 9.53 -0.78 -2.02
CA ALA A 100 9.79 -0.63 -0.58
C ALA A 100 11.04 0.22 -0.28
N LEU A 101 12.13 0.09 -1.07
CA LEU A 101 13.34 0.90 -0.91
C LEU A 101 13.07 2.36 -1.27
N ALA A 102 12.39 2.60 -2.38
CA ALA A 102 12.01 3.94 -2.77
C ALA A 102 11.13 4.62 -1.71
N MET A 103 10.13 3.91 -1.15
CA MET A 103 9.30 4.44 -0.08
C MET A 103 10.13 4.76 1.17
N LYS A 104 11.14 3.96 1.50
CA LYS A 104 12.05 4.23 2.61
C LYS A 104 12.86 5.51 2.37
N ILE A 105 13.40 5.73 1.17
CA ILE A 105 14.10 6.96 0.79
C ILE A 105 13.19 8.18 0.95
N TYR A 106 11.94 8.08 0.47
CA TYR A 106 10.95 9.15 0.68
C TYR A 106 10.64 9.38 2.17
N ALA A 107 10.53 8.32 2.96
CA ALA A 107 10.28 8.43 4.40
C ALA A 107 11.41 9.19 5.12
N ASP A 108 12.67 8.88 4.79
CA ASP A 108 13.84 9.57 5.32
C ASP A 108 13.80 11.06 4.94
N SER A 109 13.51 11.40 3.68
CA SER A 109 13.38 12.79 3.21
C SER A 109 12.21 13.55 3.86
N MET A 110 11.19 12.83 4.31
CA MET A 110 10.06 13.38 5.08
C MET A 110 10.36 13.51 6.57
N GLY A 111 11.56 13.17 7.04
CA GLY A 111 11.99 13.27 8.42
C GLY A 111 11.49 12.14 9.34
N ILE A 112 11.21 10.94 8.78
CA ILE A 112 11.00 9.76 9.59
C ILE A 112 12.38 9.11 9.81
N PRO A 113 12.83 8.88 11.05
CA PRO A 113 14.13 8.29 11.32
C PRO A 113 14.31 6.92 10.64
N SER A 114 15.46 6.69 10.01
CA SER A 114 15.70 5.47 9.22
C SER A 114 15.74 4.18 10.06
N ASN A 115 15.99 4.29 11.37
CA ASN A 115 15.87 3.17 12.31
C ASN A 115 14.43 2.82 12.69
N HIS A 116 13.44 3.61 12.27
CA HIS A 116 12.01 3.34 12.41
C HIS A 116 11.35 2.92 11.09
N THR A 117 12.12 2.78 10.03
CA THR A 117 11.62 2.38 8.70
C THR A 117 12.33 1.14 8.20
N PHE A 118 11.57 0.17 7.70
CA PHE A 118 12.05 -1.12 7.22
C PHE A 118 11.52 -1.37 5.82
N ALA A 119 12.33 -2.04 4.97
CA ALA A 119 11.95 -2.37 3.60
C ALA A 119 11.86 -3.89 3.42
N GLU A 120 10.67 -4.38 3.13
CA GLU A 120 10.43 -5.74 2.66
C GLU A 120 10.38 -5.70 1.13
N THR A 121 11.31 -6.36 0.46
CA THR A 121 11.60 -6.17 -0.97
C THR A 121 11.21 -7.35 -1.86
N LYS A 122 10.63 -8.42 -1.30
CA LYS A 122 10.33 -9.65 -2.04
C LYS A 122 8.90 -9.72 -2.57
N ALA A 123 7.98 -8.96 -1.98
CA ALA A 123 6.58 -9.01 -2.34
C ALA A 123 6.35 -8.51 -3.77
N GLU A 124 5.64 -9.29 -4.57
CA GLU A 124 5.24 -8.98 -5.94
C GLU A 124 3.72 -8.83 -6.09
N HIS A 125 2.95 -9.28 -5.09
CA HIS A 125 1.48 -9.24 -5.06
C HIS A 125 0.96 -8.60 -3.78
N SER A 126 -0.26 -8.08 -3.84
CA SER A 126 -0.87 -7.39 -2.68
C SER A 126 -0.98 -8.26 -1.43
N THR A 127 -1.24 -9.56 -1.59
CA THR A 127 -1.29 -10.52 -0.47
C THR A 127 0.10 -10.79 0.13
N GLU A 128 1.13 -10.80 -0.72
CA GLU A 128 2.52 -10.96 -0.30
C GLU A 128 3.00 -9.75 0.49
N ASN A 129 2.63 -8.54 0.09
CA ASN A 129 2.94 -7.32 0.83
C ASN A 129 2.49 -7.43 2.30
N VAL A 130 1.28 -7.91 2.53
CA VAL A 130 0.77 -8.05 3.90
C VAL A 130 1.46 -9.20 4.62
N TYR A 131 1.61 -10.34 3.96
CA TYR A 131 2.14 -11.55 4.60
C TYR A 131 3.63 -11.40 4.93
N PHE A 132 4.45 -10.98 3.98
CA PHE A 132 5.89 -10.80 4.20
C PHE A 132 6.16 -9.62 5.14
N GLY A 133 5.41 -8.53 5.01
CA GLY A 133 5.50 -7.41 5.94
C GLY A 133 5.15 -7.84 7.38
N MET A 134 4.10 -8.68 7.57
CA MET A 134 3.77 -9.24 8.87
C MET A 134 4.91 -10.16 9.40
N LYS A 135 5.48 -11.02 8.54
CA LYS A 135 6.59 -11.88 8.93
C LYS A 135 7.83 -11.09 9.33
N MET A 136 8.16 -10.03 8.59
CA MET A 136 9.23 -9.11 8.95
C MET A 136 8.95 -8.44 10.31
N ALA A 137 7.75 -7.93 10.53
CA ALA A 137 7.35 -7.33 11.80
C ALA A 137 7.53 -8.30 12.97
N GLN A 138 7.10 -9.55 12.80
CA GLN A 138 7.25 -10.60 13.83
C GLN A 138 8.72 -10.90 14.14
N LYS A 139 9.60 -10.97 13.13
CA LYS A 139 11.05 -11.16 13.32
C LYS A 139 11.72 -9.99 14.05
N LEU A 140 11.24 -8.77 13.80
CA LEU A 140 11.67 -7.57 14.52
C LEU A 140 11.10 -7.48 15.95
N GLY A 141 10.30 -8.47 16.37
CA GLY A 141 9.70 -8.51 17.70
C GLY A 141 8.44 -7.64 17.85
N PHE A 142 7.91 -7.10 16.76
CA PHE A 142 6.69 -6.31 16.79
C PHE A 142 5.46 -7.20 16.94
N LYS A 143 4.59 -6.87 17.90
CA LYS A 143 3.41 -7.68 18.26
C LYS A 143 2.12 -7.08 17.75
N LYS A 144 1.99 -5.75 17.86
CA LYS A 144 0.78 -5.02 17.46
C LYS A 144 1.00 -4.38 16.10
N ILE A 145 0.48 -5.04 15.07
CA ILE A 145 0.76 -4.72 13.66
C ILE A 145 -0.53 -4.26 12.97
N ALA A 146 -0.44 -3.22 12.14
CA ALA A 146 -1.54 -2.81 11.29
C ALA A 146 -1.13 -2.75 9.80
N LEU A 147 -2.10 -2.97 8.91
CA LEU A 147 -1.98 -2.68 7.48
C LEU A 147 -2.52 -1.28 7.21
N SER A 148 -1.72 -0.44 6.58
CA SER A 148 -2.09 0.93 6.23
C SER A 148 -2.09 1.10 4.71
N THR A 149 -3.27 1.13 4.12
CA THR A 149 -3.46 1.23 2.66
C THR A 149 -4.80 1.87 2.31
N ASP A 150 -5.10 2.01 1.01
CA ASP A 150 -6.39 2.54 0.57
C ASP A 150 -7.56 1.58 0.85
N ILE A 151 -8.78 2.11 0.75
CA ILE A 151 -9.99 1.35 1.09
C ILE A 151 -10.21 0.16 0.16
N PHE A 152 -9.94 0.30 -1.14
CA PHE A 152 -10.19 -0.78 -2.10
C PHE A 152 -9.28 -1.96 -1.80
N GLN A 153 -8.00 -1.70 -1.57
CA GLN A 153 -7.05 -2.74 -1.18
C GLN A 153 -7.39 -3.32 0.21
N THR A 154 -7.86 -2.49 1.15
CA THR A 154 -8.33 -2.95 2.47
C THR A 154 -9.47 -3.95 2.35
N ILE A 155 -10.49 -3.65 1.53
CA ILE A 155 -11.64 -4.54 1.30
C ILE A 155 -11.18 -5.82 0.60
N PHE A 156 -10.38 -5.69 -0.45
CA PHE A 156 -9.85 -6.81 -1.23
C PHE A 156 -9.05 -7.79 -0.35
N LEU A 157 -8.20 -7.28 0.51
CA LEU A 157 -7.33 -8.08 1.38
C LEU A 157 -8.01 -8.59 2.64
N HIS A 158 -9.21 -8.13 2.98
CA HIS A 158 -9.88 -8.46 4.24
C HIS A 158 -9.96 -9.96 4.50
N SER A 159 -10.49 -10.73 3.56
CA SER A 159 -10.63 -12.18 3.71
C SER A 159 -9.27 -12.90 3.81
N PHE A 160 -8.26 -12.41 3.10
CA PHE A 160 -6.91 -12.96 3.19
C PHE A 160 -6.30 -12.70 4.57
N ILE A 161 -6.40 -11.47 5.08
CA ILE A 161 -5.90 -11.08 6.41
C ILE A 161 -6.53 -11.94 7.50
N GLN A 162 -7.84 -12.12 7.48
CA GLN A 162 -8.56 -12.94 8.47
C GLN A 162 -8.08 -14.39 8.49
N ARG A 163 -7.71 -14.94 7.34
CA ARG A 163 -7.27 -16.34 7.24
C ARG A 163 -5.78 -16.53 7.47
N LYS A 164 -4.93 -15.63 6.97
CA LYS A 164 -3.48 -15.84 6.85
C LYS A 164 -2.63 -14.86 7.67
N CYS A 165 -3.17 -13.70 8.04
CA CYS A 165 -2.46 -12.65 8.78
C CYS A 165 -3.21 -12.28 10.07
N LYS A 166 -3.59 -13.28 10.85
CA LYS A 166 -4.36 -13.09 12.09
C LYS A 166 -3.65 -12.11 13.03
N GLY A 167 -4.41 -11.13 13.55
CA GLY A 167 -3.89 -10.10 14.44
C GLY A 167 -3.46 -8.82 13.72
N VAL A 168 -3.34 -8.83 12.38
CA VAL A 168 -3.13 -7.60 11.60
C VAL A 168 -4.45 -6.84 11.48
N VAL A 169 -4.46 -5.58 11.92
CA VAL A 169 -5.61 -4.68 11.86
C VAL A 169 -5.46 -3.76 10.67
N SER A 170 -6.55 -3.43 9.97
CA SER A 170 -6.49 -2.49 8.83
C SER A 170 -6.79 -1.07 9.28
N ILE A 171 -5.91 -0.13 8.93
CA ILE A 171 -6.06 1.33 9.09
C ILE A 171 -6.12 1.96 7.70
N PRO A 172 -7.32 2.11 7.11
CA PRO A 172 -7.46 2.67 5.78
C PRO A 172 -7.09 4.16 5.74
N ILE A 173 -6.62 4.63 4.59
CA ILE A 173 -6.32 6.04 4.36
C ILE A 173 -7.59 6.88 4.53
N VAL A 174 -7.53 7.88 5.40
CA VAL A 174 -8.54 8.92 5.50
C VAL A 174 -8.13 10.08 4.59
N PHE A 175 -8.59 10.07 3.35
CA PHE A 175 -8.18 11.04 2.33
C PHE A 175 -8.42 12.49 2.76
N LYS A 176 -9.48 12.79 3.50
CA LYS A 176 -9.75 14.13 4.07
C LYS A 176 -8.57 14.63 4.91
N THR A 177 -7.95 13.76 5.70
CA THR A 177 -6.77 14.07 6.51
C THR A 177 -5.54 14.31 5.62
N VAL A 178 -5.35 13.48 4.58
CA VAL A 178 -4.22 13.59 3.67
C VAL A 178 -4.31 14.83 2.79
N PHE A 179 -5.50 15.19 2.32
CA PHE A 179 -5.75 16.39 1.52
C PHE A 179 -5.70 17.69 2.34
N LYS A 180 -5.87 17.62 3.67
CA LYS A 180 -5.88 18.81 4.55
C LYS A 180 -6.81 19.94 4.08
N GLY A 181 -7.96 19.58 3.53
CA GLY A 181 -8.92 20.54 2.95
C GLY A 181 -8.55 21.13 1.59
N LYS A 182 -7.47 20.65 0.96
CA LYS A 182 -7.06 21.06 -0.39
C LYS A 182 -7.66 20.13 -1.46
N ASN A 183 -7.67 20.58 -2.71
CA ASN A 183 -8.11 19.77 -3.85
C ASN A 183 -7.04 18.76 -4.33
N LYS A 184 -5.78 18.91 -3.86
CA LYS A 184 -4.66 18.03 -4.20
C LYS A 184 -3.86 17.70 -2.95
N ILE A 185 -3.26 16.50 -2.94
CA ILE A 185 -2.30 16.10 -1.90
C ILE A 185 -1.00 16.89 -2.11
N ASP A 186 -0.40 17.37 -1.04
CA ASP A 186 0.90 18.02 -1.10
C ASP A 186 1.93 17.04 -1.70
N PRO A 187 2.72 17.45 -2.72
CA PRO A 187 3.71 16.58 -3.35
C PRO A 187 4.75 16.10 -2.33
N LEU A 188 5.38 14.98 -2.61
CA LEU A 188 6.54 14.52 -1.84
C LEU A 188 7.77 15.37 -2.21
N PRO A 189 8.79 15.42 -1.32
CA PRO A 189 10.09 16.01 -1.67
C PRO A 189 10.70 15.32 -2.90
N GLU A 190 11.52 16.04 -3.65
CA GLU A 190 12.36 15.42 -4.67
C GLU A 190 13.48 14.61 -4.01
N VAL A 191 13.70 13.39 -4.49
CA VAL A 191 14.72 12.48 -3.97
C VAL A 191 15.42 11.75 -5.11
N ASP A 192 16.66 11.36 -4.88
CA ASP A 192 17.37 10.42 -5.75
C ASP A 192 16.95 8.99 -5.42
N LEU A 193 16.41 8.27 -6.40
CA LEU A 193 15.96 6.88 -6.27
C LEU A 193 16.95 5.87 -6.83
N THR A 194 18.16 6.28 -7.22
CA THR A 194 19.18 5.38 -7.79
C THR A 194 19.46 4.18 -6.88
N ALA A 195 19.49 4.38 -5.56
CA ALA A 195 19.70 3.29 -4.59
C ALA A 195 18.50 2.31 -4.48
N ALA A 196 17.35 2.66 -5.01
CA ALA A 196 16.18 1.78 -5.07
C ALA A 196 16.01 1.12 -6.44
N GLN A 197 16.86 1.42 -7.41
CA GLN A 197 16.80 0.90 -8.77
C GLN A 197 17.65 -0.36 -8.92
N ILE A 198 17.10 -1.39 -9.55
CA ILE A 198 17.87 -2.54 -10.03
C ILE A 198 18.33 -2.28 -11.47
N ASP A 199 19.31 -3.02 -11.94
CA ASP A 199 19.81 -2.90 -13.31
C ASP A 199 18.67 -3.13 -14.31
N GLU A 200 18.41 -2.11 -15.15
CA GLU A 200 17.36 -2.16 -16.16
C GLU A 200 17.57 -3.27 -17.20
N ASN A 201 18.82 -3.67 -17.44
CA ASN A 201 19.15 -4.71 -18.41
C ASN A 201 18.73 -6.12 -17.94
N ILE A 202 18.58 -6.32 -16.61
CA ILE A 202 18.17 -7.60 -16.03
C ILE A 202 16.72 -7.56 -15.51
N PHE A 203 16.09 -6.38 -15.48
CA PHE A 203 14.74 -6.25 -15.02
C PHE A 203 13.74 -6.78 -16.03
N ILE A 204 12.88 -7.69 -15.59
CA ILE A 204 11.74 -8.20 -16.37
C ILE A 204 10.46 -7.89 -15.59
N PRO A 205 9.54 -7.08 -16.12
CA PRO A 205 8.28 -6.77 -15.45
C PRO A 205 7.46 -8.01 -15.14
N LEU A 206 6.73 -8.00 -14.02
CA LEU A 206 5.89 -9.15 -13.60
C LEU A 206 4.92 -9.61 -14.69
N LYS A 207 4.36 -8.67 -15.47
CA LYS A 207 3.44 -8.98 -16.59
C LYS A 207 4.09 -9.86 -17.67
N GLU A 208 5.41 -9.86 -17.79
CA GLU A 208 6.18 -10.68 -18.74
C GLU A 208 6.67 -11.99 -18.12
N ARG A 209 6.89 -12.01 -16.79
CA ARG A 209 7.29 -13.20 -16.03
C ARG A 209 6.11 -14.12 -15.69
N GLU A 210 4.90 -13.57 -15.62
CA GLU A 210 3.70 -14.27 -15.16
C GLU A 210 2.54 -14.15 -16.16
N THR A 211 1.87 -15.26 -16.40
CA THR A 211 0.58 -15.30 -17.10
C THR A 211 -0.50 -14.59 -16.27
N TYR A 212 -1.61 -14.24 -16.91
CA TYR A 212 -2.77 -13.67 -16.20
C TYR A 212 -3.24 -14.56 -15.04
N SER A 213 -3.32 -15.88 -15.25
CA SER A 213 -3.72 -16.82 -14.20
C SER A 213 -2.76 -16.85 -13.02
N GLN A 214 -1.46 -16.79 -13.27
CA GLN A 214 -0.44 -16.73 -12.21
C GLN A 214 -0.55 -15.45 -11.40
N ARG A 215 -0.72 -14.29 -12.05
CA ARG A 215 -0.94 -13.01 -11.35
C ARG A 215 -2.22 -13.04 -10.51
N TYR A 216 -3.30 -13.57 -11.07
CA TYR A 216 -4.56 -13.73 -10.33
C TYR A 216 -4.37 -14.62 -9.09
N ASN A 217 -3.69 -15.76 -9.22
CA ASN A 217 -3.37 -16.64 -8.10
C ASN A 217 -2.48 -15.95 -7.05
N GLY A 218 -1.53 -15.12 -7.49
CA GLY A 218 -0.72 -14.28 -6.61
C GLY A 218 -1.59 -13.32 -5.79
N THR A 219 -2.55 -12.63 -6.44
CA THR A 219 -3.46 -11.72 -5.72
C THR A 219 -4.36 -12.43 -4.71
N LEU A 220 -4.61 -13.74 -4.89
CA LEU A 220 -5.34 -14.56 -3.92
C LEU A 220 -4.44 -15.15 -2.82
N GLY A 221 -3.11 -14.96 -2.91
CA GLY A 221 -2.13 -15.52 -1.98
C GLY A 221 -1.84 -17.01 -2.18
N LEU A 222 -2.20 -17.57 -3.33
CA LEU A 222 -1.99 -19.00 -3.64
C LEU A 222 -0.54 -19.29 -4.05
N LYS A 223 0.26 -18.27 -4.34
CA LYS A 223 1.69 -18.39 -4.67
C LYS A 223 2.60 -18.33 -3.45
N ILE A 224 2.09 -17.95 -2.30
CA ILE A 224 2.88 -17.83 -1.08
C ILE A 224 3.25 -19.23 -0.57
N ASN A 225 4.55 -19.51 -0.49
CA ASN A 225 5.05 -20.69 0.21
C ASN A 225 5.08 -20.41 1.71
N TYR A 226 4.03 -20.81 2.41
CA TYR A 226 3.84 -20.55 3.84
C TYR A 226 4.84 -21.29 4.73
N VAL A 227 5.49 -22.34 4.22
CA VAL A 227 6.45 -23.20 4.99
C VAL A 227 7.86 -22.62 4.93
N GLU A 228 8.31 -22.16 3.76
CA GLU A 228 9.68 -21.64 3.58
C GLU A 228 9.90 -20.23 4.12
N THR A 229 8.84 -19.44 4.28
CA THR A 229 8.97 -18.04 4.74
C THR A 229 9.46 -17.91 6.18
N GLU A 230 9.56 -18.98 6.94
CA GLU A 230 10.16 -18.95 8.28
C GLU A 230 11.69 -18.75 8.24
N ASN A 231 12.37 -19.10 7.13
CA ASN A 231 13.84 -19.14 7.03
C ASN A 231 14.47 -17.99 6.22
N ILE A 232 13.70 -17.17 5.51
CA ILE A 232 14.25 -16.36 4.40
C ILE A 232 14.49 -14.88 4.76
N ILE A 233 13.98 -14.37 5.86
CA ILE A 233 14.10 -12.94 6.18
C ILE A 233 15.19 -12.75 7.25
N ASP A 234 16.42 -12.47 6.84
CA ASP A 234 17.48 -11.96 7.71
C ASP A 234 17.52 -10.42 7.60
N PRO A 235 17.12 -9.68 8.64
CA PRO A 235 17.14 -8.22 8.61
C PRO A 235 18.56 -7.63 8.74
N THR A 236 19.57 -8.43 9.02
CA THR A 236 20.94 -7.95 9.27
C THR A 236 21.85 -7.94 8.05
N SER A 237 21.45 -8.56 6.92
CA SER A 237 22.30 -8.69 5.74
C SER A 237 22.47 -7.42 4.89
N GLN A 238 21.86 -6.28 5.25
CA GLN A 238 21.97 -5.03 4.50
C GLN A 238 22.65 -3.87 5.26
N ALA A 239 23.26 -4.13 6.42
CA ALA A 239 23.85 -3.06 7.23
C ALA A 239 25.37 -3.09 7.38
N CYS A 240 26.08 -4.01 6.73
CA CYS A 240 27.55 -4.13 6.95
C CYS A 240 28.33 -4.43 5.66
N ASP A 241 28.33 -3.52 4.68
CA ASP A 241 29.37 -3.51 3.65
C ASP A 241 29.71 -2.10 3.19
N SER A 242 30.00 -1.19 4.12
CA SER A 242 30.75 0.03 3.80
C SER A 242 31.37 0.68 5.03
N VAL A 243 32.27 -0.02 5.74
CA VAL A 243 33.35 0.65 6.46
C VAL A 243 34.61 -0.06 6.05
N GLY A 244 35.22 0.46 4.99
CA GLY A 244 36.55 0.07 4.55
C GLY A 244 37.55 0.27 5.66
N SER A 245 38.34 -0.77 5.89
CA SER A 245 39.59 -0.74 6.63
C SER A 245 40.51 0.31 6.03
N GLY A 246 40.65 1.42 6.73
CA GLY A 246 41.75 2.37 6.54
C GLY A 246 42.64 2.27 7.73
N SER A 247 43.68 1.44 7.59
CA SER A 247 44.86 1.46 8.47
C SER A 247 45.60 2.79 8.29
N TYR A 248 45.79 3.51 9.38
CA TYR A 248 47.05 4.10 9.84
C TYR A 248 46.81 4.64 11.24
#